data_ffe682a6f0e3e6cd1b1c59d69b9f4490
#
_entry.id   ffe682a6f0e3e6cd1b1c59d69b9f4490
#
_cell.length_a   1.000
_cell.length_b   1.000
_cell.length_c   1.000
_cell.angle_alpha   90.00
_cell.angle_beta   90.00
_cell.angle_gamma   90.00
#
_symmetry.space_group_name_H-M   'P 1'
#
loop_
_entity.id
_entity.type
_entity.pdbx_description
1 polymer ?
#
loop_
_entity_poly.entity_id
_entity_poly.type
_entity_poly.pdbx_seq_one_letter_code
_entity_poly.pdbx_strand_id
1 'polypeptide(L)'
;MPNIDVNTYFFTAAVPVCNEGIIDRDGMKSSPVHVVREVLETLPTALQSHATQEIGLNSPFSRNLRTHFARIVVLDQPEFNGRDYSDALINTIRNTDLLQPGPVDQLTCPYIFVMIDFDLLEPSGNGDPRSYFEELWAVMEPELKSIFQYCYGFDAIRNAAGFATYMIGCQIETTMPFHDYWWTPPKLSSVSTTTLLVLPGAGLLLLLAALLRCVFSWIGWDWGAGILEWAGSWWVVPLGFVLLIGGLLFDYWLIMAKGNKPFPAAPGTSLRHVLKSLYLQQAFTRFAIEQQHRDPAQWGAAFRAFLDANRPTDLDGPTQPPGVIRSHLPGDAA
;
A
#
# COMPACT_ATOMS: atom_id res chain seq x y z
N MET A 1 9.19 2.11 2.97
CA MET A 1 8.83 1.29 1.81
C MET A 1 7.44 1.68 1.35
N PRO A 2 7.22 1.95 0.07
CA PRO A 2 5.95 2.49 -0.39
C PRO A 2 4.76 1.52 -0.33
N ASN A 3 5.00 0.21 -0.07
CA ASN A 3 3.93 -0.80 -0.07
C ASN A 3 3.25 -0.99 1.30
N ILE A 4 3.70 -0.30 2.35
CA ILE A 4 3.17 -0.47 3.71
C ILE A 4 2.78 0.88 4.28
N ASP A 5 1.56 0.98 4.74
CA ASP A 5 1.07 2.11 5.52
C ASP A 5 0.14 1.62 6.63
N VAL A 6 0.33 2.14 7.84
CA VAL A 6 -0.55 1.92 9.01
C VAL A 6 -0.88 0.43 9.28
N ASN A 7 0.09 -0.48 9.12
CA ASN A 7 -0.07 -1.94 9.27
C ASN A 7 -0.85 -2.64 8.13
N THR A 8 -1.20 -1.93 7.08
CA THR A 8 -1.79 -2.50 5.87
C THR A 8 -0.71 -2.63 4.80
N TYR A 9 -0.68 -3.75 4.12
CA TYR A 9 0.15 -3.97 2.94
C TYR A 9 -0.68 -3.70 1.68
N PHE A 10 -0.19 -2.79 0.85
CA PHE A 10 -0.76 -2.45 -0.46
C PHE A 10 0.00 -3.25 -1.51
N PHE A 11 -0.58 -4.34 -1.92
CA PHE A 11 0.02 -5.23 -2.91
C PHE A 11 -0.52 -4.91 -4.30
N THR A 12 0.38 -4.70 -5.24
CA THR A 12 0.05 -4.58 -6.66
C THR A 12 0.96 -5.52 -7.45
N ALA A 13 0.38 -6.33 -8.31
CA ALA A 13 1.13 -7.22 -9.20
C ALA A 13 0.62 -7.12 -10.64
N ALA A 14 1.54 -7.29 -11.58
CA ALA A 14 1.26 -7.44 -13.00
C ALA A 14 1.62 -8.87 -13.42
N VAL A 15 0.63 -9.72 -13.54
CA VAL A 15 0.80 -11.13 -13.86
C VAL A 15 0.64 -11.34 -15.37
N PRO A 16 1.67 -11.80 -16.10
CA PRO A 16 1.62 -11.91 -17.56
C PRO A 16 0.75 -13.09 -17.99
N VAL A 17 -0.22 -12.84 -18.86
CA VAL A 17 -1.09 -13.86 -19.46
C VAL A 17 -0.49 -14.36 -20.75
N CYS A 18 -0.57 -15.66 -21.02
CA CYS A 18 -0.14 -16.25 -22.27
C CYS A 18 -0.89 -15.60 -23.45
N ASN A 19 -0.15 -15.08 -24.41
CA ASN A 19 -0.73 -14.51 -25.62
C ASN A 19 -0.79 -15.52 -26.78
N GLU A 20 -0.17 -16.68 -26.63
CA GLU A 20 -0.18 -17.77 -27.60
C GLU A 20 -1.04 -18.92 -27.10
N GLY A 21 -1.67 -19.60 -28.05
CA GLY A 21 -2.50 -20.76 -27.79
C GLY A 21 -3.97 -20.52 -28.03
N ILE A 22 -4.64 -21.58 -28.42
CA ILE A 22 -6.10 -21.64 -28.58
C ILE A 22 -6.60 -22.64 -27.55
N ILE A 23 -7.49 -22.21 -26.69
CA ILE A 23 -8.13 -23.03 -25.69
C ILE A 23 -9.43 -23.52 -26.30
N ASP A 24 -9.57 -24.83 -26.43
CA ASP A 24 -10.81 -25.46 -26.89
C ASP A 24 -11.64 -25.88 -25.68
N ARG A 25 -12.82 -25.26 -25.52
CA ARG A 25 -13.83 -25.63 -24.54
C ARG A 25 -15.10 -25.99 -25.28
N ASP A 26 -15.45 -27.26 -25.26
CA ASP A 26 -16.67 -27.80 -25.87
C ASP A 26 -16.84 -27.42 -27.37
N GLY A 27 -15.72 -27.37 -28.10
CA GLY A 27 -15.69 -26.96 -29.51
C GLY A 27 -15.64 -25.47 -29.78
N MET A 28 -15.64 -24.63 -28.75
CA MET A 28 -15.40 -23.20 -28.86
C MET A 28 -13.91 -22.87 -28.65
N LYS A 29 -13.33 -22.24 -29.63
CA LYS A 29 -11.93 -21.82 -29.62
C LYS A 29 -11.82 -20.39 -29.04
N SER A 30 -11.14 -20.25 -27.93
CA SER A 30 -10.96 -18.96 -27.23
C SER A 30 -9.49 -18.66 -26.98
N SER A 31 -9.15 -17.38 -26.85
CA SER A 31 -7.81 -16.97 -26.41
C SER A 31 -7.68 -17.10 -24.89
N PRO A 32 -6.45 -17.27 -24.36
CA PRO A 32 -6.21 -17.30 -22.91
C PRO A 32 -6.80 -16.09 -22.18
N VAL A 33 -6.63 -14.90 -22.73
CA VAL A 33 -7.12 -13.66 -22.13
C VAL A 33 -8.65 -13.61 -22.06
N HIS A 34 -9.34 -14.14 -23.07
CA HIS A 34 -10.80 -14.22 -23.07
C HIS A 34 -11.30 -15.17 -21.99
N VAL A 35 -10.67 -16.33 -21.83
CA VAL A 35 -11.01 -17.29 -20.79
C VAL A 35 -10.78 -16.72 -19.39
N VAL A 36 -9.68 -15.98 -19.18
CA VAL A 36 -9.42 -15.30 -17.91
C VAL A 36 -10.53 -14.29 -17.59
N ARG A 37 -10.98 -13.50 -18.57
CA ARG A 37 -12.11 -12.56 -18.37
C ARG A 37 -13.39 -13.30 -18.00
N GLU A 38 -13.72 -14.34 -18.71
CA GLU A 38 -14.89 -15.19 -18.42
C GLU A 38 -14.85 -15.73 -16.98
N VAL A 39 -13.68 -16.27 -16.56
CA VAL A 39 -13.49 -16.73 -15.18
C VAL A 39 -13.72 -15.61 -14.18
N LEU A 40 -13.15 -14.43 -14.41
CA LEU A 40 -13.30 -13.29 -13.50
C LEU A 40 -14.75 -12.79 -13.42
N GLU A 41 -15.48 -12.80 -14.53
CA GLU A 41 -16.90 -12.41 -14.60
C GLU A 41 -17.81 -13.39 -13.84
N THR A 42 -17.43 -14.66 -13.76
CA THR A 42 -18.21 -15.69 -13.04
C THR A 42 -17.95 -15.72 -11.54
N LEU A 43 -16.87 -15.07 -11.06
CA LEU A 43 -16.56 -15.02 -9.64
C LEU A 43 -17.57 -14.14 -8.88
N PRO A 44 -18.10 -14.61 -7.76
CA PRO A 44 -19.01 -13.82 -6.96
C PRO A 44 -18.30 -12.62 -6.35
N THR A 45 -19.01 -11.49 -6.32
CA THR A 45 -18.59 -10.27 -5.63
C THR A 45 -19.01 -10.28 -4.16
N ALA A 46 -18.57 -9.29 -3.39
CA ALA A 46 -19.02 -9.15 -2.00
C ALA A 46 -20.54 -8.89 -1.92
N LEU A 47 -21.19 -9.42 -0.87
CA LEU A 47 -22.64 -9.28 -0.62
C LEU A 47 -22.98 -7.88 -0.08
N GLN A 48 -22.72 -6.85 -0.85
CA GLN A 48 -22.85 -5.44 -0.44
C GLN A 48 -24.14 -4.80 -0.94
N SER A 49 -24.80 -5.39 -1.90
CA SER A 49 -26.12 -4.91 -2.41
C SER A 49 -27.22 -5.91 -2.10
N HIS A 50 -28.47 -5.44 -2.10
CA HIS A 50 -29.62 -6.33 -1.89
C HIS A 50 -29.66 -7.47 -2.89
N ALA A 51 -29.41 -7.18 -4.17
CA ALA A 51 -29.39 -8.19 -5.23
C ALA A 51 -28.30 -9.27 -5.02
N THR A 52 -27.08 -8.86 -4.60
CA THR A 52 -26.01 -9.85 -4.32
C THR A 52 -26.29 -10.65 -3.06
N GLN A 53 -26.98 -10.09 -2.07
CA GLN A 53 -27.40 -10.81 -0.87
C GLN A 53 -28.48 -11.86 -1.16
N GLU A 54 -29.37 -11.60 -2.11
CA GLU A 54 -30.36 -12.60 -2.56
C GLU A 54 -29.72 -13.81 -3.24
N ILE A 55 -28.64 -13.61 -4.01
CA ILE A 55 -27.85 -14.68 -4.62
C ILE A 55 -27.16 -15.52 -3.55
N GLY A 56 -26.73 -14.91 -2.43
CA GLY A 56 -26.13 -15.59 -1.29
C GLY A 56 -24.70 -16.09 -1.50
N LEU A 57 -24.08 -15.83 -2.66
CA LEU A 57 -22.70 -16.22 -2.98
C LEU A 57 -21.76 -15.06 -2.69
N ASN A 58 -20.91 -15.20 -1.68
CA ASN A 58 -19.93 -14.19 -1.30
C ASN A 58 -18.61 -14.38 -2.06
N SER A 59 -17.87 -13.28 -2.23
CA SER A 59 -16.53 -13.32 -2.81
C SER A 59 -15.61 -14.30 -2.08
N PRO A 60 -14.82 -15.12 -2.79
CA PRO A 60 -13.88 -16.04 -2.15
C PRO A 60 -12.82 -15.32 -1.29
N PHE A 61 -12.48 -14.07 -1.59
CA PHE A 61 -11.60 -13.26 -0.75
C PHE A 61 -12.12 -13.04 0.67
N SER A 62 -13.44 -13.10 0.88
CA SER A 62 -14.04 -12.97 2.21
C SER A 62 -13.71 -14.13 3.16
N ARG A 63 -13.16 -15.22 2.65
CA ARG A 63 -12.70 -16.36 3.46
C ARG A 63 -11.39 -16.05 4.18
N ASN A 64 -10.62 -15.06 3.72
CA ASN A 64 -9.40 -14.60 4.38
C ASN A 64 -9.70 -13.37 5.26
N LEU A 65 -9.47 -13.50 6.58
CA LEU A 65 -9.77 -12.45 7.57
C LEU A 65 -8.75 -11.30 7.62
N ARG A 66 -7.80 -11.28 6.68
CA ARG A 66 -6.82 -10.20 6.54
C ARG A 66 -7.08 -9.31 5.34
N THR A 67 -7.90 -9.75 4.39
CA THR A 67 -8.18 -9.01 3.14
C THR A 67 -9.19 -7.91 3.38
N HIS A 68 -8.77 -6.64 3.29
CA HIS A 68 -9.65 -5.49 3.30
C HIS A 68 -10.27 -5.22 1.94
N PHE A 69 -9.46 -5.31 0.91
CA PHE A 69 -9.84 -4.99 -0.45
C PHE A 69 -9.11 -5.91 -1.44
N ALA A 70 -9.80 -6.33 -2.47
CA ALA A 70 -9.20 -7.05 -3.59
C ALA A 70 -9.83 -6.59 -4.91
N ARG A 71 -8.99 -6.31 -5.89
CA ARG A 71 -9.40 -5.93 -7.23
C ARG A 71 -8.52 -6.61 -8.26
N ILE A 72 -9.14 -7.20 -9.27
CA ILE A 72 -8.45 -7.85 -10.39
C ILE A 72 -8.94 -7.22 -11.68
N VAL A 73 -7.99 -6.81 -12.53
CA VAL A 73 -8.28 -6.17 -13.82
C VAL A 73 -7.42 -6.81 -14.90
N VAL A 74 -8.02 -7.11 -16.05
CA VAL A 74 -7.29 -7.61 -17.23
C VAL A 74 -6.98 -6.43 -18.13
N LEU A 75 -5.70 -6.24 -18.43
CA LEU A 75 -5.19 -5.26 -19.37
C LEU A 75 -4.58 -5.98 -20.56
N ASP A 76 -5.21 -5.90 -21.72
CA ASP A 76 -4.76 -6.55 -22.96
C ASP A 76 -4.26 -5.57 -24.01
N GLN A 77 -4.73 -4.32 -23.97
CA GLN A 77 -4.27 -3.25 -24.83
C GLN A 77 -4.25 -1.94 -24.03
N PRO A 78 -3.29 -1.06 -24.27
CA PRO A 78 -3.39 0.29 -23.74
C PRO A 78 -4.56 1.00 -24.43
N GLU A 79 -5.59 1.37 -23.66
CA GLU A 79 -6.70 2.19 -24.19
C GLU A 79 -6.28 3.63 -24.44
N PHE A 80 -5.19 4.04 -23.82
CA PHE A 80 -4.58 5.34 -23.98
C PHE A 80 -3.19 5.19 -24.57
N ASN A 81 -3.02 5.88 -25.67
CA ASN A 81 -1.78 6.05 -26.35
C ASN A 81 -0.74 6.73 -25.46
N GLY A 82 0.25 6.00 -24.97
CA GLY A 82 1.39 6.58 -24.28
C GLY A 82 2.05 7.59 -25.21
N ARG A 83 2.18 8.83 -24.74
CA ARG A 83 2.92 9.84 -25.51
C ARG A 83 4.40 9.53 -25.40
N ASP A 84 5.07 9.47 -26.55
CA ASP A 84 6.52 9.48 -26.57
C ASP A 84 7.00 10.70 -25.76
N TYR A 85 7.97 10.49 -24.85
CA TYR A 85 8.60 11.57 -24.07
C TYR A 85 9.40 12.54 -24.93
N SER A 86 9.44 12.33 -26.22
CA SER A 86 10.08 13.25 -27.15
C SER A 86 9.35 14.59 -27.16
N ASP A 87 10.15 15.67 -27.12
CA ASP A 87 9.68 17.04 -27.17
C ASP A 87 8.72 17.26 -28.36
N ALA A 88 7.68 18.09 -28.15
CA ALA A 88 6.69 18.43 -29.18
C ALA A 88 7.34 18.88 -30.49
N LEU A 89 8.48 19.55 -30.44
CA LEU A 89 9.29 19.97 -31.60
C LEU A 89 9.86 18.76 -32.37
N ILE A 90 10.36 17.75 -31.66
CA ILE A 90 10.90 16.52 -32.24
C ILE A 90 9.78 15.72 -32.91
N ASN A 91 8.61 15.62 -32.26
CA ASN A 91 7.45 14.92 -32.84
C ASN A 91 6.93 15.62 -34.11
N THR A 92 6.93 16.95 -34.13
CA THR A 92 6.56 17.73 -35.32
C THR A 92 7.57 17.51 -36.47
N ILE A 93 8.87 17.47 -36.16
CA ILE A 93 9.92 17.21 -37.16
C ILE A 93 9.83 15.79 -37.72
N ARG A 94 9.51 14.80 -36.88
CA ARG A 94 9.37 13.40 -37.25
C ARG A 94 8.02 13.09 -37.92
N ASN A 95 7.10 14.04 -37.95
CA ASN A 95 5.73 13.87 -38.39
C ASN A 95 5.01 12.68 -37.70
N THR A 96 5.24 12.54 -36.40
CA THR A 96 4.67 11.47 -35.59
C THR A 96 3.22 11.79 -35.30
N ASP A 97 2.29 10.88 -35.65
CA ASP A 97 0.89 11.00 -35.26
C ASP A 97 0.76 10.60 -33.78
N LEU A 98 0.46 11.58 -32.90
CA LEU A 98 0.29 11.39 -31.47
C LEU A 98 -0.99 10.65 -31.09
N LEU A 99 -1.89 10.40 -32.05
CA LEU A 99 -3.15 9.70 -31.84
C LEU A 99 -3.08 8.22 -32.21
N GLN A 100 -2.04 7.82 -32.95
CA GLN A 100 -1.82 6.40 -33.28
C GLN A 100 -0.87 5.74 -32.26
N PRO A 101 -1.19 4.52 -31.77
CA PRO A 101 -0.28 3.77 -30.92
C PRO A 101 1.03 3.52 -31.63
N GLY A 102 2.14 3.97 -31.04
CA GLY A 102 3.48 3.61 -31.51
C GLY A 102 3.83 2.17 -31.13
N PRO A 103 4.88 1.58 -31.71
CA PRO A 103 5.35 0.23 -31.35
C PRO A 103 5.75 0.10 -29.86
N VAL A 104 6.15 1.22 -29.24
CA VAL A 104 6.51 1.29 -27.81
C VAL A 104 5.30 1.30 -26.87
N ASP A 105 4.12 1.58 -27.38
CA ASP A 105 2.87 1.62 -26.61
C ASP A 105 2.17 0.26 -26.57
N GLN A 106 2.73 -0.76 -27.22
CA GLN A 106 2.18 -2.11 -27.22
C GLN A 106 2.68 -2.90 -26.02
N LEU A 107 1.76 -3.58 -25.35
CA LEU A 107 2.11 -4.55 -24.33
C LEU A 107 2.77 -5.79 -24.99
N THR A 108 3.79 -6.34 -24.34
CA THR A 108 4.43 -7.59 -24.80
C THR A 108 3.50 -8.80 -24.70
N CYS A 109 2.59 -8.77 -23.73
CA CYS A 109 1.50 -9.73 -23.54
C CYS A 109 0.38 -9.06 -22.74
N PRO A 110 -0.82 -9.64 -22.69
CA PRO A 110 -1.85 -9.21 -21.75
C PRO A 110 -1.40 -9.42 -20.31
N TYR A 111 -1.91 -8.60 -19.38
CA TYR A 111 -1.59 -8.70 -17.96
C TYR A 111 -2.86 -8.79 -17.12
N ILE A 112 -2.80 -9.54 -16.05
CA ILE A 112 -3.74 -9.45 -14.93
C ILE A 112 -3.10 -8.52 -13.90
N PHE A 113 -3.72 -7.37 -13.65
CA PHE A 113 -3.39 -6.51 -12.53
C PHE A 113 -4.16 -6.98 -11.31
N VAL A 114 -3.42 -7.37 -10.28
CA VAL A 114 -3.94 -7.81 -8.99
C VAL A 114 -3.60 -6.75 -7.96
N MET A 115 -4.61 -6.14 -7.37
CA MET A 115 -4.47 -5.14 -6.31
C MET A 115 -5.17 -5.67 -5.07
N ILE A 116 -4.44 -5.82 -3.98
CA ILE A 116 -4.96 -6.36 -2.72
C ILE A 116 -4.40 -5.56 -1.56
N ASP A 117 -5.29 -5.12 -0.68
CA ASP A 117 -4.94 -4.48 0.58
C ASP A 117 -5.25 -5.45 1.72
N PHE A 118 -4.26 -5.74 2.55
CA PHE A 118 -4.41 -6.72 3.61
C PHE A 118 -3.62 -6.36 4.88
N ASP A 119 -4.10 -6.88 6.01
CA ASP A 119 -3.44 -6.72 7.31
C ASP A 119 -2.11 -7.48 7.36
N LEU A 120 -1.07 -6.83 7.86
CA LEU A 120 0.17 -7.49 8.26
C LEU A 120 -0.01 -8.19 9.61
N LEU A 121 0.64 -9.35 9.80
CA LEU A 121 0.63 -10.05 11.09
C LEU A 121 1.47 -9.33 12.14
N GLU A 122 2.58 -8.71 11.70
CA GLU A 122 3.47 -7.95 12.56
C GLU A 122 3.62 -6.51 12.05
N PRO A 123 3.38 -5.49 12.90
CA PRO A 123 3.52 -4.09 12.51
C PRO A 123 4.97 -3.65 12.26
N SER A 124 5.94 -4.51 12.46
CA SER A 124 7.36 -4.20 12.42
C SER A 124 7.96 -4.26 11.01
N GLY A 125 7.68 -3.29 10.20
CA GLY A 125 8.58 -2.70 9.18
C GLY A 125 9.09 -3.50 7.99
N ASN A 126 9.14 -4.80 8.03
CA ASN A 126 9.56 -5.68 6.94
C ASN A 126 8.43 -6.67 6.60
N GLY A 127 7.22 -6.16 6.44
CA GLY A 127 6.07 -7.00 6.10
C GLY A 127 6.33 -7.83 4.86
N ASP A 128 6.63 -9.11 5.05
CA ASP A 128 6.68 -10.08 3.95
C ASP A 128 5.24 -10.48 3.59
N PRO A 129 4.77 -10.23 2.35
CA PRO A 129 3.45 -10.63 1.91
C PRO A 129 3.30 -12.16 1.77
N ARG A 130 4.37 -12.93 1.95
CA ARG A 130 4.40 -14.39 1.76
C ARG A 130 3.33 -15.10 2.57
N SER A 131 3.25 -14.83 3.88
CA SER A 131 2.27 -15.46 4.77
C SER A 131 0.83 -15.22 4.32
N TYR A 132 0.55 -14.03 3.81
CA TYR A 132 -0.78 -13.71 3.29
C TYR A 132 -1.13 -14.56 2.06
N PHE A 133 -0.22 -14.70 1.09
CA PHE A 133 -0.48 -15.50 -0.11
C PHE A 133 -0.55 -16.99 0.17
N GLU A 134 0.19 -17.49 1.16
CA GLU A 134 0.07 -18.87 1.61
C GLU A 134 -1.30 -19.15 2.25
N GLU A 135 -1.79 -18.23 3.10
CA GLU A 135 -3.15 -18.31 3.66
C GLU A 135 -4.23 -18.16 2.58
N LEU A 136 -4.03 -17.24 1.63
CA LEU A 136 -4.98 -17.04 0.54
C LEU A 136 -5.11 -18.31 -0.33
N TRP A 137 -3.99 -18.96 -0.64
CA TRP A 137 -4.00 -20.24 -1.33
C TRP A 137 -4.79 -21.31 -0.56
N ALA A 138 -4.60 -21.41 0.75
CA ALA A 138 -5.29 -22.40 1.57
C ALA A 138 -6.82 -22.25 1.55
N VAL A 139 -7.34 -21.03 1.37
CA VAL A 139 -8.80 -20.78 1.41
C VAL A 139 -9.47 -20.64 0.05
N MET A 140 -8.70 -20.41 -1.04
CA MET A 140 -9.26 -20.21 -2.38
C MET A 140 -8.40 -20.80 -3.52
N GLU A 141 -7.72 -21.93 -3.26
CA GLU A 141 -6.87 -22.60 -4.25
C GLU A 141 -7.59 -22.88 -5.59
N PRO A 142 -8.84 -23.39 -5.62
CA PRO A 142 -9.52 -23.65 -6.89
C PRO A 142 -9.74 -22.40 -7.73
N GLU A 143 -10.16 -21.31 -7.10
CA GLU A 143 -10.40 -20.04 -7.78
C GLU A 143 -9.09 -19.43 -8.28
N LEU A 144 -8.03 -19.46 -7.45
CA LEU A 144 -6.70 -18.98 -7.87
C LEU A 144 -6.15 -19.75 -9.06
N LYS A 145 -6.30 -21.08 -9.05
CA LYS A 145 -5.94 -21.92 -10.20
C LYS A 145 -6.73 -21.55 -11.43
N SER A 146 -8.04 -21.34 -11.31
CA SER A 146 -8.87 -20.98 -12.45
C SER A 146 -8.51 -19.62 -13.04
N ILE A 147 -8.12 -18.65 -12.21
CA ILE A 147 -7.72 -17.31 -12.66
C ILE A 147 -6.35 -17.34 -13.36
N PHE A 148 -5.35 -18.02 -12.75
CA PHE A 148 -3.95 -17.88 -13.15
C PHE A 148 -3.43 -19.01 -14.06
N GLN A 149 -4.21 -20.08 -14.29
CA GLN A 149 -3.75 -21.25 -15.06
C GLN A 149 -3.21 -20.95 -16.46
N TYR A 150 -3.61 -19.83 -17.05
CA TYR A 150 -3.16 -19.40 -18.37
C TYR A 150 -2.11 -18.26 -18.29
N CYS A 151 -1.51 -18.07 -17.14
CA CYS A 151 -0.43 -17.10 -16.96
C CYS A 151 0.94 -17.77 -17.12
N TYR A 152 1.90 -17.04 -17.67
CA TYR A 152 3.27 -17.51 -17.83
C TYR A 152 3.88 -17.94 -16.49
N GLY A 153 4.44 -19.13 -16.44
CA GLY A 153 5.11 -19.69 -15.26
C GLY A 153 4.20 -20.21 -14.15
N PHE A 154 2.88 -20.09 -14.29
CA PHE A 154 1.95 -20.62 -13.30
C PHE A 154 1.83 -22.16 -13.34
N ASP A 155 2.12 -22.77 -14.48
CA ASP A 155 2.13 -24.23 -14.68
C ASP A 155 3.11 -24.96 -13.74
N ALA A 156 4.13 -24.28 -13.23
CA ALA A 156 5.08 -24.80 -12.26
C ALA A 156 4.56 -24.77 -10.81
N ILE A 157 3.47 -24.03 -10.52
CA ILE A 157 2.96 -23.82 -9.16
C ILE A 157 2.16 -25.03 -8.70
N ARG A 158 2.52 -25.60 -7.52
CA ARG A 158 1.89 -26.81 -6.96
C ARG A 158 1.40 -26.65 -5.53
N ASN A 159 1.83 -25.61 -4.83
CA ASN A 159 1.56 -25.40 -3.41
C ASN A 159 1.53 -23.92 -3.04
N ALA A 160 1.12 -23.65 -1.81
CA ALA A 160 0.99 -22.31 -1.25
C ALA A 160 2.31 -21.49 -1.31
N ALA A 161 3.44 -22.10 -0.95
CA ALA A 161 4.74 -21.41 -0.97
C ALA A 161 5.19 -21.05 -2.39
N GLY A 162 4.91 -21.92 -3.38
CA GLY A 162 5.12 -21.66 -4.79
C GLY A 162 4.27 -20.49 -5.29
N PHE A 163 2.98 -20.48 -4.93
CA PHE A 163 2.08 -19.38 -5.27
C PHE A 163 2.53 -18.06 -4.66
N ALA A 164 2.90 -18.04 -3.37
CA ALA A 164 3.42 -16.84 -2.72
C ALA A 164 4.68 -16.31 -3.41
N THR A 165 5.62 -17.19 -3.75
CA THR A 165 6.83 -16.81 -4.50
C THR A 165 6.49 -16.25 -5.88
N TYR A 166 5.54 -16.85 -6.57
CA TYR A 166 5.07 -16.40 -7.88
C TYR A 166 4.47 -15.00 -7.82
N MET A 167 3.54 -14.75 -6.90
CA MET A 167 2.90 -13.43 -6.73
C MET A 167 3.91 -12.35 -6.37
N ILE A 168 4.84 -12.64 -5.45
CA ILE A 168 5.92 -11.72 -5.07
C ILE A 168 6.84 -11.43 -6.28
N GLY A 169 7.10 -12.43 -7.12
CA GLY A 169 7.88 -12.25 -8.35
C GLY A 169 7.18 -11.35 -9.40
N CYS A 170 5.85 -11.30 -9.38
CA CYS A 170 5.04 -10.43 -10.26
C CYS A 170 4.74 -9.07 -9.63
N GLN A 171 5.18 -8.81 -8.39
CA GLN A 171 4.88 -7.58 -7.68
C GLN A 171 5.53 -6.38 -8.36
N ILE A 172 4.76 -5.31 -8.49
CA ILE A 172 5.24 -3.98 -8.86
C ILE A 172 5.13 -3.04 -7.67
N GLU A 173 6.00 -2.04 -7.63
CA GLU A 173 6.03 -1.10 -6.51
C GLU A 173 4.77 -0.21 -6.52
N THR A 174 4.13 -0.11 -5.36
CA THR A 174 3.05 0.85 -5.14
C THR A 174 3.66 2.24 -4.87
N THR A 175 3.37 3.20 -5.73
CA THR A 175 4.00 4.52 -5.66
C THR A 175 3.38 5.45 -4.63
N MET A 176 2.09 5.32 -4.32
CA MET A 176 1.38 6.17 -3.38
C MET A 176 0.24 5.41 -2.69
N PRO A 177 0.53 4.63 -1.64
CA PRO A 177 -0.51 4.10 -0.78
C PRO A 177 -1.08 5.23 0.08
N PHE A 178 -2.38 5.21 0.32
CA PHE A 178 -3.05 6.13 1.22
C PHE A 178 -3.99 5.36 2.14
N HIS A 179 -3.82 5.57 3.45
CA HIS A 179 -4.62 4.92 4.47
C HIS A 179 -4.73 5.87 5.68
N ASP A 180 -5.90 6.47 5.90
CA ASP A 180 -6.11 7.42 6.98
C ASP A 180 -7.20 6.92 7.94
N TYR A 181 -6.77 6.29 9.02
CA TYR A 181 -7.62 5.91 10.15
C TYR A 181 -7.15 6.51 11.48
N TRP A 182 -6.26 7.50 11.44
CA TRP A 182 -5.81 8.17 12.63
C TRP A 182 -6.78 9.28 13.03
N TRP A 183 -7.50 9.09 14.13
CA TRP A 183 -8.27 10.15 14.78
C TRP A 183 -7.34 11.20 15.41
N THR A 184 -6.29 10.76 16.08
CA THR A 184 -5.25 11.61 16.64
C THR A 184 -3.90 11.18 16.10
N PRO A 185 -3.16 12.04 15.39
CA PRO A 185 -1.87 11.67 14.82
C PRO A 185 -0.90 11.12 15.88
N PRO A 186 -0.13 10.07 15.57
CA PRO A 186 0.84 9.51 16.49
C PRO A 186 1.98 10.51 16.74
N LYS A 187 2.58 10.42 17.93
CA LYS A 187 3.78 11.19 18.24
C LYS A 187 4.97 10.61 17.47
N LEU A 188 5.33 11.22 16.36
CA LEU A 188 6.50 10.84 15.58
C LEU A 188 7.76 11.49 16.13
N SER A 189 8.89 10.77 16.08
CA SER A 189 10.18 11.36 16.40
C SER A 189 10.61 12.29 15.27
N SER A 190 10.54 13.58 15.49
CA SER A 190 11.04 14.59 14.53
C SER A 190 12.50 14.94 14.82
N VAL A 191 13.24 15.23 13.77
CA VAL A 191 14.57 15.86 13.86
C VAL A 191 14.44 17.26 13.35
N SER A 192 14.88 18.23 14.15
CA SER A 192 14.84 19.63 13.74
C SER A 192 15.77 19.89 12.56
N THR A 193 15.31 20.65 11.58
CA THR A 193 16.14 21.09 10.43
C THR A 193 17.40 21.83 10.90
N THR A 194 17.30 22.60 12.00
CA THR A 194 18.47 23.24 12.62
C THR A 194 19.50 22.22 13.10
N THR A 195 19.08 21.09 13.66
CA THR A 195 20.01 20.03 14.11
C THR A 195 20.76 19.41 12.93
N LEU A 196 20.09 19.22 11.80
CA LEU A 196 20.70 18.68 10.59
C LEU A 196 21.70 19.67 9.97
N LEU A 197 21.45 20.96 10.08
CA LEU A 197 22.31 21.98 9.48
C LEU A 197 23.54 22.33 10.33
N VAL A 198 23.65 21.90 11.59
CA VAL A 198 24.75 22.28 12.49
C VAL A 198 26.11 21.79 11.96
N LEU A 199 26.24 20.51 11.67
CA LEU A 199 27.52 19.95 11.20
C LEU A 199 27.93 20.43 9.82
N PRO A 200 27.12 20.28 8.77
CA PRO A 200 27.47 20.77 7.44
C PRO A 200 27.58 22.29 7.38
N GLY A 201 26.77 23.02 8.16
CA GLY A 201 26.86 24.48 8.26
C GLY A 201 28.16 24.94 8.91
N ALA A 202 28.60 24.32 9.99
CA ALA A 202 29.89 24.59 10.62
C ALA A 202 31.06 24.31 9.65
N GLY A 203 31.00 23.19 8.93
CA GLY A 203 31.99 22.87 7.91
C GLY A 203 32.05 23.89 6.79
N LEU A 204 30.91 24.31 6.29
CA LEU A 204 30.81 25.39 5.26
C LEU A 204 31.38 26.71 5.77
N LEU A 205 31.05 27.11 6.99
CA LEU A 205 31.57 28.35 7.58
C LEU A 205 33.11 28.35 7.73
N LEU A 206 33.68 27.20 8.13
CA LEU A 206 35.15 27.08 8.20
C LEU A 206 35.79 27.20 6.82
N LEU A 207 35.24 26.58 5.80
CA LEU A 207 35.74 26.66 4.43
C LEU A 207 35.61 28.07 3.86
N LEU A 208 34.48 28.75 4.13
CA LEU A 208 34.27 30.15 3.73
C LEU A 208 35.25 31.11 4.45
N ALA A 209 35.52 30.89 5.74
CA ALA A 209 36.48 31.69 6.48
C ALA A 209 37.91 31.50 5.91
N ALA A 210 38.30 30.28 5.58
CA ALA A 210 39.59 29.99 4.94
C ALA A 210 39.69 30.64 3.55
N LEU A 211 38.63 30.60 2.76
CA LEU A 211 38.55 31.23 1.44
C LEU A 211 38.64 32.73 1.55
N LEU A 212 37.87 33.35 2.44
CA LEU A 212 37.88 34.82 2.65
C LEU A 212 39.27 35.30 3.09
N ARG A 213 39.93 34.59 4.01
CA ARG A 213 41.31 34.89 4.38
C ARG A 213 42.24 34.87 3.19
N CYS A 214 42.14 33.85 2.34
CA CYS A 214 42.95 33.71 1.14
C CYS A 214 42.73 34.92 0.18
N VAL A 215 41.47 35.32 -0.03
CA VAL A 215 41.09 36.48 -0.86
C VAL A 215 41.64 37.77 -0.26
N PHE A 216 41.48 38.01 1.06
CA PHE A 216 41.96 39.22 1.71
C PHE A 216 43.47 39.34 1.65
N SER A 217 44.20 38.23 1.84
CA SER A 217 45.65 38.20 1.65
C SER A 217 46.05 38.51 0.21
N TRP A 218 45.30 38.02 -0.78
CA TRP A 218 45.60 38.23 -2.20
C TRP A 218 45.39 39.69 -2.66
N ILE A 219 44.37 40.38 -2.12
CA ILE A 219 44.08 41.79 -2.43
C ILE A 219 44.88 42.77 -1.55
N GLY A 220 45.75 42.28 -0.65
CA GLY A 220 46.57 43.09 0.24
C GLY A 220 45.81 43.81 1.37
N TRP A 221 44.66 43.27 1.78
CA TRP A 221 43.88 43.79 2.91
C TRP A 221 44.32 43.15 4.23
N ASP A 222 45.44 43.59 4.76
CA ASP A 222 46.08 42.99 5.93
C ASP A 222 45.21 42.94 7.19
N TRP A 223 44.41 43.98 7.42
CA TRP A 223 43.49 44.03 8.55
C TRP A 223 42.42 42.94 8.46
N GLY A 224 41.81 42.74 7.26
CA GLY A 224 40.83 41.67 7.03
C GLY A 224 41.44 40.30 7.12
N ALA A 225 42.67 40.10 6.61
CA ALA A 225 43.39 38.83 6.72
C ALA A 225 43.78 38.55 8.19
N GLY A 226 44.12 39.55 9.00
CA GLY A 226 44.47 39.43 10.43
C GLY A 226 43.27 38.93 11.28
N ILE A 227 42.05 39.39 11.03
CA ILE A 227 40.84 38.91 11.73
C ILE A 227 40.63 37.41 11.52
N LEU A 228 40.97 36.93 10.34
CA LEU A 228 40.80 35.49 9.95
C LEU A 228 42.11 34.69 10.04
N GLU A 229 43.10 35.16 10.82
CA GLU A 229 44.39 34.49 10.92
C GLU A 229 44.29 33.00 11.32
N TRP A 230 43.43 32.68 12.27
CA TRP A 230 43.14 31.32 12.68
C TRP A 230 42.63 30.44 11.53
N ALA A 231 41.92 30.99 10.52
CA ALA A 231 41.42 30.25 9.37
C ALA A 231 42.49 29.81 8.38
N GLY A 232 43.72 30.35 8.52
CA GLY A 232 44.89 29.92 7.76
C GLY A 232 45.61 28.75 8.33
N SER A 233 45.20 28.23 9.47
CA SER A 233 45.82 27.06 10.07
C SER A 233 45.56 25.82 9.19
N TRP A 234 46.60 24.96 9.04
CA TRP A 234 46.58 23.83 8.12
C TRP A 234 45.43 22.82 8.37
N TRP A 235 44.89 22.78 9.58
CA TRP A 235 43.80 21.88 9.97
C TRP A 235 42.39 22.42 9.65
N VAL A 236 42.22 23.71 9.39
CA VAL A 236 40.89 24.34 9.20
C VAL A 236 40.22 23.84 7.94
N VAL A 237 40.92 23.76 6.83
CA VAL A 237 40.39 23.28 5.55
C VAL A 237 40.01 21.78 5.62
N PRO A 238 40.91 20.89 6.06
CA PRO A 238 40.54 19.47 6.24
C PRO A 238 39.36 19.28 7.19
N LEU A 239 39.35 19.98 8.33
CA LEU A 239 38.23 19.89 9.29
C LEU A 239 36.90 20.40 8.65
N GLY A 240 36.97 21.51 7.91
CA GLY A 240 35.83 22.05 7.18
C GLY A 240 35.22 21.03 6.21
N PHE A 241 36.08 20.32 5.44
CA PHE A 241 35.61 19.25 4.55
C PHE A 241 35.06 18.05 5.31
N VAL A 242 35.71 17.63 6.40
CA VAL A 242 35.21 16.50 7.22
C VAL A 242 33.84 16.83 7.82
N LEU A 243 33.65 18.03 8.36
CA LEU A 243 32.36 18.43 8.93
C LEU A 243 31.28 18.59 7.85
N LEU A 244 31.64 19.15 6.68
CA LEU A 244 30.68 19.34 5.60
C LEU A 244 30.25 17.99 5.02
N ILE A 245 31.19 17.20 4.53
CA ILE A 245 30.90 15.93 3.86
C ILE A 245 30.40 14.88 4.87
N GLY A 246 31.09 14.76 6.01
CA GLY A 246 30.69 13.86 7.09
C GLY A 246 29.33 14.21 7.67
N GLY A 247 29.04 15.49 7.83
CA GLY A 247 27.72 15.99 8.25
C GLY A 247 26.63 15.61 7.24
N LEU A 248 26.84 15.88 5.96
CA LEU A 248 25.89 15.51 4.90
C LEU A 248 25.65 14.01 4.81
N LEU A 249 26.70 13.19 4.93
CA LEU A 249 26.57 11.73 4.93
C LEU A 249 25.84 11.23 6.17
N PHE A 250 26.11 11.81 7.34
CA PHE A 250 25.41 11.50 8.58
C PHE A 250 23.92 11.88 8.48
N ASP A 251 23.61 13.06 7.95
CA ASP A 251 22.22 13.51 7.74
C ASP A 251 21.49 12.60 6.77
N TYR A 252 22.13 12.25 5.66
CA TYR A 252 21.56 11.28 4.71
C TYR A 252 21.26 9.94 5.39
N TRP A 253 22.23 9.38 6.14
CA TRP A 253 22.02 8.14 6.87
C TRP A 253 20.89 8.26 7.90
N LEU A 254 20.83 9.37 8.64
CA LEU A 254 19.80 9.61 9.65
C LEU A 254 18.40 9.73 9.03
N ILE A 255 18.27 10.47 7.91
CA ILE A 255 17.02 10.62 7.17
C ILE A 255 16.56 9.27 6.64
N MET A 256 17.45 8.51 6.01
CA MET A 256 17.12 7.18 5.49
C MET A 256 16.74 6.20 6.60
N ALA A 257 17.49 6.18 7.71
CA ALA A 257 17.20 5.31 8.84
C ALA A 257 15.86 5.61 9.53
N LYS A 258 15.43 6.88 9.52
CA LYS A 258 14.12 7.28 10.06
C LYS A 258 13.00 7.16 9.03
N GLY A 259 13.26 7.54 7.78
CA GLY A 259 12.28 7.47 6.69
C GLY A 259 11.89 6.05 6.28
N ASN A 260 12.79 5.09 6.48
CA ASN A 260 12.50 3.67 6.23
C ASN A 260 11.67 2.99 7.34
N LYS A 261 11.41 3.69 8.46
CA LYS A 261 10.53 3.15 9.50
C LYS A 261 9.08 3.26 9.03
N PRO A 262 8.30 2.17 9.11
CA PRO A 262 6.89 2.24 8.79
C PRO A 262 6.18 3.21 9.73
N PHE A 263 5.11 3.82 9.23
CA PHE A 263 4.24 4.63 10.05
C PHE A 263 3.58 3.74 11.12
N PRO A 264 3.43 4.21 12.37
CA PRO A 264 2.80 3.41 13.43
C PRO A 264 1.39 2.99 13.04
N ALA A 265 1.02 1.75 13.34
CA ALA A 265 -0.32 1.25 13.08
C ALA A 265 -1.36 2.06 13.86
N ALA A 266 -2.46 2.45 13.21
CA ALA A 266 -3.58 3.07 13.90
C ALA A 266 -4.30 2.02 14.77
N PRO A 267 -4.74 2.40 15.98
CA PRO A 267 -5.45 1.48 16.85
C PRO A 267 -6.78 1.03 16.21
N GLY A 268 -7.04 -0.27 16.22
CA GLY A 268 -8.33 -0.81 15.80
C GLY A 268 -8.58 -0.80 14.28
N THR A 269 -7.54 -0.75 13.45
CA THR A 269 -7.65 -0.71 11.98
C THR A 269 -7.66 -2.08 11.31
N SER A 270 -7.34 -3.17 12.01
CA SER A 270 -7.42 -4.50 11.41
C SER A 270 -8.85 -4.84 10.99
N LEU A 271 -8.99 -5.69 9.95
CA LEU A 271 -10.29 -6.11 9.45
C LEU A 271 -11.21 -6.63 10.56
N ARG A 272 -10.66 -7.38 11.52
CA ARG A 272 -11.44 -7.92 12.66
C ARG A 272 -12.02 -6.80 13.53
N HIS A 273 -11.27 -5.72 13.78
CA HIS A 273 -11.77 -4.56 14.52
C HIS A 273 -12.86 -3.81 13.73
N VAL A 274 -12.66 -3.65 12.43
CA VAL A 274 -13.65 -2.99 11.56
C VAL A 274 -14.96 -3.75 11.55
N LEU A 275 -14.92 -5.07 11.34
CA LEU A 275 -16.11 -5.92 11.34
C LEU A 275 -16.83 -5.93 12.68
N LYS A 276 -16.07 -5.98 13.79
CA LYS A 276 -16.62 -5.87 15.13
C LYS A 276 -17.28 -4.51 15.39
N SER A 277 -16.67 -3.43 14.95
CA SER A 277 -17.21 -2.08 15.08
C SER A 277 -18.51 -1.89 14.31
N LEU A 278 -18.58 -2.39 13.07
CA LEU A 278 -19.80 -2.37 12.25
C LEU A 278 -20.93 -3.17 12.91
N TYR A 279 -20.62 -4.35 13.42
CA TYR A 279 -21.58 -5.16 14.17
C TYR A 279 -22.10 -4.42 15.40
N LEU A 280 -21.19 -3.86 16.21
CA LEU A 280 -21.56 -3.14 17.43
C LEU A 280 -22.39 -1.88 17.13
N GLN A 281 -22.09 -1.18 16.04
CA GLN A 281 -22.88 -0.03 15.61
C GLN A 281 -24.34 -0.43 15.37
N GLN A 282 -24.57 -1.51 14.64
CA GLN A 282 -25.91 -2.01 14.33
C GLN A 282 -26.63 -2.51 15.60
N ALA A 283 -25.94 -3.31 16.40
CA ALA A 283 -26.46 -3.86 17.64
C ALA A 283 -26.84 -2.75 18.65
N PHE A 284 -25.98 -1.71 18.77
CA PHE A 284 -26.24 -0.58 19.66
C PHE A 284 -27.38 0.29 19.16
N THR A 285 -27.50 0.51 17.87
CA THR A 285 -28.63 1.25 17.27
C THR A 285 -29.96 0.57 17.63
N ARG A 286 -30.03 -0.74 17.48
CA ARG A 286 -31.23 -1.51 17.89
C ARG A 286 -31.50 -1.38 19.38
N PHE A 287 -30.49 -1.62 20.21
CA PHE A 287 -30.59 -1.45 21.66
C PHE A 287 -31.12 -0.06 22.03
N ALA A 288 -30.59 0.99 21.40
CA ALA A 288 -31.03 2.36 21.68
C ALA A 288 -32.50 2.56 21.31
N ILE A 289 -32.96 2.04 20.17
CA ILE A 289 -34.38 2.12 19.74
C ILE A 289 -35.28 1.36 20.74
N GLU A 290 -34.90 0.16 21.15
CA GLU A 290 -35.69 -0.65 22.09
C GLU A 290 -35.80 -0.02 23.49
N GLN A 291 -34.80 0.77 23.89
CA GLN A 291 -34.79 1.43 25.21
C GLN A 291 -35.51 2.79 25.23
N GLN A 292 -35.85 3.39 24.09
CA GLN A 292 -36.44 4.74 24.03
C GLN A 292 -37.71 4.94 24.88
N HIS A 293 -38.51 3.89 25.05
CA HIS A 293 -39.79 3.95 25.78
C HIS A 293 -39.78 3.16 27.08
N ARG A 294 -38.61 2.71 27.57
CA ARG A 294 -38.49 1.96 28.83
C ARG A 294 -38.16 2.88 30.00
N ASP A 295 -38.50 2.39 31.21
CA ASP A 295 -38.20 3.09 32.43
C ASP A 295 -36.66 3.31 32.58
N PRO A 296 -36.20 4.56 32.75
CA PRO A 296 -34.79 4.87 32.94
C PRO A 296 -34.11 4.07 34.07
N ALA A 297 -34.84 3.67 35.11
CA ALA A 297 -34.31 2.85 36.18
C ALA A 297 -33.77 1.47 35.72
N GLN A 298 -34.27 0.97 34.57
CA GLN A 298 -33.88 -0.34 34.00
C GLN A 298 -32.69 -0.24 33.02
N TRP A 299 -32.33 0.95 32.58
CA TRP A 299 -31.33 1.13 31.51
C TRP A 299 -29.96 0.57 31.91
N GLY A 300 -29.53 0.73 33.18
CA GLY A 300 -28.26 0.23 33.65
C GLY A 300 -28.16 -1.31 33.63
N ALA A 301 -29.23 -2.01 33.92
CA ALA A 301 -29.30 -3.46 33.83
C ALA A 301 -29.35 -3.92 32.36
N ALA A 302 -30.17 -3.27 31.54
CA ALA A 302 -30.28 -3.55 30.13
C ALA A 302 -28.95 -3.32 29.38
N PHE A 303 -28.23 -2.24 29.72
CA PHE A 303 -26.92 -1.97 29.10
C PHE A 303 -25.85 -2.98 29.53
N ARG A 304 -25.84 -3.45 30.77
CA ARG A 304 -24.95 -4.54 31.20
C ARG A 304 -25.24 -5.81 30.38
N ALA A 305 -26.50 -6.19 30.28
CA ALA A 305 -26.88 -7.35 29.47
C ALA A 305 -26.47 -7.21 28.00
N PHE A 306 -26.57 -5.99 27.43
CA PHE A 306 -26.07 -5.69 26.10
C PHE A 306 -24.54 -5.89 26.00
N LEU A 307 -23.76 -5.39 26.96
CA LEU A 307 -22.31 -5.56 26.98
C LEU A 307 -21.92 -7.04 27.08
N ASP A 308 -22.59 -7.81 27.94
CA ASP A 308 -22.33 -9.24 28.13
C ASP A 308 -22.66 -10.05 26.88
N ALA A 309 -23.75 -9.74 26.20
CA ALA A 309 -24.18 -10.41 24.98
C ALA A 309 -23.26 -10.12 23.78
N ASN A 310 -22.83 -8.86 23.64
CA ASN A 310 -22.10 -8.42 22.45
C ASN A 310 -20.57 -8.41 22.63
N ARG A 311 -20.07 -8.49 23.87
CA ARG A 311 -18.63 -8.55 24.22
C ARG A 311 -17.80 -7.57 23.39
N PRO A 312 -17.89 -6.23 23.55
CA PRO A 312 -17.32 -5.23 22.65
C PRO A 312 -15.81 -5.31 22.46
N THR A 313 -15.08 -5.77 23.48
CA THR A 313 -13.60 -5.88 23.46
C THR A 313 -13.10 -7.22 22.95
N ASP A 314 -13.99 -8.20 22.77
CA ASP A 314 -13.66 -9.55 22.31
C ASP A 314 -13.84 -9.63 20.79
N LEU A 315 -12.72 -9.71 20.06
CA LEU A 315 -12.73 -9.81 18.61
C LEU A 315 -13.13 -11.20 18.10
N ASP A 316 -13.10 -12.23 18.95
CA ASP A 316 -13.56 -13.59 18.66
C ASP A 316 -15.05 -13.80 19.02
N GLY A 317 -15.66 -12.79 19.65
CA GLY A 317 -17.07 -12.78 20.00
C GLY A 317 -17.98 -12.51 18.79
N PRO A 318 -19.27 -12.20 19.03
CA PRO A 318 -20.20 -11.87 17.96
C PRO A 318 -19.69 -10.73 17.09
N THR A 319 -19.66 -10.93 15.79
CA THR A 319 -19.14 -9.98 14.80
C THR A 319 -19.87 -10.13 13.47
N GLN A 320 -19.71 -9.16 12.58
CA GLN A 320 -20.20 -9.24 11.21
C GLN A 320 -19.27 -10.12 10.37
N PRO A 321 -19.79 -10.99 9.48
CA PRO A 321 -18.95 -11.74 8.55
C PRO A 321 -18.33 -10.80 7.50
N PRO A 322 -17.10 -11.09 7.01
CA PRO A 322 -16.46 -10.31 5.96
C PRO A 322 -17.25 -10.32 4.65
N GLY A 323 -17.13 -9.24 3.88
CA GLY A 323 -17.78 -9.12 2.57
C GLY A 323 -19.29 -8.95 2.60
N VAL A 324 -19.91 -8.85 3.79
CA VAL A 324 -21.35 -8.67 3.93
C VAL A 324 -21.65 -7.35 4.63
N ILE A 325 -22.31 -6.43 3.92
CA ILE A 325 -22.86 -5.20 4.51
C ILE A 325 -24.36 -5.38 4.58
N ARG A 326 -24.90 -5.54 5.79
CA ARG A 326 -26.32 -5.67 6.05
C ARG A 326 -26.85 -4.43 6.76
N SER A 327 -27.99 -3.94 6.33
CA SER A 327 -28.74 -2.91 7.05
C SER A 327 -29.44 -3.46 8.31
N HIS A 328 -29.54 -4.79 8.44
CA HIS A 328 -30.25 -5.46 9.52
C HIS A 328 -29.38 -6.60 10.08
N LEU A 329 -29.47 -6.86 11.39
CA LEU A 329 -28.84 -8.04 11.98
C LEU A 329 -29.59 -9.33 11.58
N PRO A 330 -28.89 -10.49 11.54
CA PRO A 330 -29.57 -11.77 11.31
C PRO A 330 -30.67 -11.99 12.35
N GLY A 331 -31.89 -12.26 11.89
CA GLY A 331 -33.06 -12.46 12.74
C GLY A 331 -34.09 -11.33 12.73
N ASP A 332 -33.79 -10.21 12.09
CA ASP A 332 -34.82 -9.20 11.81
C ASP A 332 -35.62 -9.68 10.60
N ALA A 333 -36.86 -10.10 10.85
CA ALA A 333 -37.80 -10.29 9.77
C ALA A 333 -38.05 -8.96 9.04
N ALA A 334 -37.98 -8.99 7.72
CA ALA A 334 -38.33 -7.86 6.88
C ALA A 334 -39.80 -7.46 7.04
#